data_47cb0faf05a97096a9b5c0f3979a74d2
#
_entry.id   47cb0faf05a97096a9b5c0f3979a74d2
#
_cell.length_a   1.000
_cell.length_b   1.000
_cell.length_c   1.000
_cell.angle_alpha   90.00
_cell.angle_beta   90.00
_cell.angle_gamma   90.00
#
_symmetry.space_group_name_H-M   'P 1'
#
loop_
_entity.id
_entity.type
_entity.pdbx_description
1 polymer ?
#
loop_
_entity_poly.entity_id
_entity_poly.type
_entity_poly.pdbx_seq_one_letter_code
_entity_poly.pdbx_strand_id
1 'polypeptide(L)'
;MASRLPGDENEQEPFIEVIGNTLRYTRAIQHQCCRKVEFEQEIQGAEITLDEVWSGEGCRCECFSEIQVDLEFVPSGNYLVRVYERGTQPGSSEPMEQKLLISVDISIP
;
A
#
# COMPACT_ATOMS: atom_id res chain seq x y z
N MET A 1 -23.30 -16.87 8.13
CA MET A 1 -22.28 -15.88 7.75
C MET A 1 -21.60 -15.35 8.99
N ALA A 2 -20.29 -15.30 8.97
CA ALA A 2 -19.56 -14.77 10.11
C ALA A 2 -19.84 -13.28 10.24
N SER A 3 -20.12 -12.82 11.46
CA SER A 3 -20.28 -11.40 11.67
C SER A 3 -18.91 -10.73 11.71
N ARG A 4 -18.84 -9.56 11.16
CA ARG A 4 -17.64 -8.73 11.16
C ARG A 4 -17.72 -7.68 12.24
N LEU A 5 -16.57 -7.32 12.76
CA LEU A 5 -16.48 -6.15 13.61
C LEU A 5 -16.68 -4.89 12.77
N PRO A 6 -17.27 -3.82 13.33
CA PRO A 6 -17.54 -2.60 12.55
C PRO A 6 -16.32 -2.03 11.83
N GLY A 7 -15.14 -2.14 12.41
CA GLY A 7 -13.91 -1.66 11.78
C GLY A 7 -13.48 -2.52 10.60
N ASP A 8 -13.77 -3.82 10.64
CA ASP A 8 -13.35 -4.76 9.59
C ASP A 8 -14.21 -4.65 8.34
N GLU A 9 -15.45 -4.21 8.45
CA GLU A 9 -16.35 -4.09 7.32
C GLU A 9 -15.85 -3.10 6.26
N ASN A 10 -15.08 -2.11 6.69
CA ASN A 10 -14.60 -1.05 5.81
C ASN A 10 -13.19 -1.31 5.28
N GLU A 11 -12.46 -2.25 5.88
CA GLU A 11 -11.14 -2.58 5.39
C GLU A 11 -11.24 -3.50 4.18
N GLN A 12 -10.36 -3.27 3.21
CA GLN A 12 -10.29 -4.08 2.00
C GLN A 12 -8.87 -4.60 1.83
N GLU A 13 -8.77 -5.80 1.29
CA GLU A 13 -7.48 -6.34 0.88
C GLU A 13 -6.84 -5.38 -0.13
N PRO A 14 -5.52 -5.18 -0.06
CA PRO A 14 -4.84 -4.38 -1.07
C PRO A 14 -4.97 -5.03 -2.44
N PHE A 15 -5.16 -4.22 -3.46
CA PHE A 15 -5.27 -4.75 -4.82
C PHE A 15 -4.61 -3.82 -5.83
N ILE A 16 -4.30 -4.41 -6.98
CA ILE A 16 -3.63 -3.73 -8.08
C ILE A 16 -4.48 -3.87 -9.33
N GLU A 17 -4.64 -2.75 -10.03
CA GLU A 17 -5.34 -2.70 -11.32
C GLU A 17 -4.38 -2.20 -12.39
N VAL A 18 -4.55 -2.72 -13.59
CA VAL A 18 -3.84 -2.22 -14.77
C VAL A 18 -4.83 -1.46 -15.62
N ILE A 19 -4.56 -0.17 -15.84
CA ILE A 19 -5.41 0.72 -16.61
C ILE A 19 -4.55 1.33 -17.72
N GLY A 20 -4.58 0.72 -18.92
CA GLY A 20 -3.66 1.10 -19.99
C GLY A 20 -2.22 0.84 -19.56
N ASN A 21 -1.38 1.87 -19.56
CA ASN A 21 -0.01 1.78 -19.09
C ASN A 21 0.17 2.28 -17.65
N THR A 22 -0.93 2.40 -16.90
CA THR A 22 -0.92 2.82 -15.50
C THR A 22 -1.18 1.62 -14.61
N LEU A 23 -0.36 1.50 -13.57
CA LEU A 23 -0.56 0.53 -12.50
C LEU A 23 -1.12 1.28 -11.31
N ARG A 24 -2.29 0.87 -10.82
CA ARG A 24 -2.95 1.49 -9.68
C ARG A 24 -2.98 0.54 -8.50
N TYR A 25 -2.45 1.00 -7.39
CA TYR A 25 -2.52 0.29 -6.12
C TYR A 25 -3.52 0.97 -5.21
N THR A 26 -4.42 0.20 -4.62
CA THR A 26 -5.46 0.70 -3.71
C THR A 26 -5.53 -0.17 -2.47
N ARG A 27 -5.69 0.47 -1.33
CA ARG A 27 -5.89 -0.20 -0.05
C ARG A 27 -6.81 0.65 0.83
N ALA A 28 -7.81 0.02 1.43
CA ALA A 28 -8.66 0.65 2.43
C ALA A 28 -8.24 0.14 3.80
N ILE A 29 -7.86 1.03 4.68
CA ILE A 29 -7.23 0.67 5.95
C ILE A 29 -7.68 1.60 7.09
N GLN A 30 -7.78 1.01 8.27
CA GLN A 30 -7.98 1.73 9.50
C GLN A 30 -6.60 1.97 10.14
N HIS A 31 -6.35 3.18 10.58
CA HIS A 31 -5.07 3.57 11.15
C HIS A 31 -5.26 4.71 12.15
N GLN A 32 -4.22 4.96 12.95
CA GLN A 32 -4.22 6.12 13.83
C GLN A 32 -4.18 7.39 13.00
N CYS A 33 -5.06 8.35 13.30
CA CYS A 33 -5.25 9.57 12.49
C CYS A 33 -4.00 10.42 12.35
N CYS A 34 -3.10 10.36 13.33
CA CYS A 34 -1.87 11.15 13.34
C CYS A 34 -0.75 10.54 12.48
N ARG A 35 -0.95 9.36 11.96
CA ARG A 35 0.02 8.71 11.09
C ARG A 35 -0.17 9.17 9.66
N LYS A 36 0.93 9.26 8.93
CA LYS A 36 0.95 9.65 7.53
C LYS A 36 1.58 8.55 6.71
N VAL A 37 1.15 8.42 5.47
CA VAL A 37 1.75 7.48 4.51
C VAL A 37 2.28 8.24 3.30
N GLU A 38 3.47 7.85 2.88
CA GLU A 38 4.06 8.27 1.61
C GLU A 38 4.37 7.01 0.82
N PHE A 39 4.47 7.14 -0.50
CA PHE A 39 4.77 6.01 -1.36
C PHE A 39 6.13 6.17 -1.99
N GLU A 40 6.90 5.08 -2.00
CA GLU A 40 8.13 4.96 -2.76
C GLU A 40 7.95 3.87 -3.80
N GLN A 41 8.60 4.01 -4.93
CA GLN A 41 8.43 3.08 -6.04
C GLN A 41 9.74 2.87 -6.74
N GLU A 42 9.92 1.65 -7.24
CA GLU A 42 11.11 1.28 -7.98
C GLU A 42 10.75 0.26 -9.05
N ILE A 43 11.27 0.44 -10.25
CA ILE A 43 11.14 -0.53 -11.33
C ILE A 43 12.54 -1.00 -11.69
N GLN A 44 12.77 -2.30 -11.54
CA GLN A 44 14.04 -2.93 -11.92
C GLN A 44 13.73 -4.12 -12.83
N GLY A 45 14.02 -3.97 -14.14
CA GLY A 45 13.73 -5.02 -15.11
C GLY A 45 12.25 -5.37 -15.08
N ALA A 46 11.94 -6.62 -14.77
CA ALA A 46 10.57 -7.12 -14.69
C ALA A 46 9.97 -7.10 -13.29
N GLU A 47 10.58 -6.38 -12.36
CA GLU A 47 10.09 -6.25 -10.99
C GLU A 47 9.71 -4.82 -10.66
N ILE A 48 8.54 -4.66 -10.05
CA ILE A 48 8.05 -3.37 -9.56
C ILE A 48 7.86 -3.51 -8.06
N THR A 49 8.47 -2.60 -7.31
CA THR A 49 8.34 -2.55 -5.85
C THR A 49 7.67 -1.24 -5.46
N LEU A 50 6.61 -1.35 -4.68
CA LEU A 50 5.92 -0.21 -4.08
C LEU A 50 6.04 -0.32 -2.57
N ASP A 51 6.38 0.77 -1.91
CA ASP A 51 6.45 0.82 -0.45
C ASP A 51 5.45 1.84 0.07
N GLU A 52 4.59 1.39 0.99
CA GLU A 52 3.84 2.29 1.87
C GLU A 52 4.78 2.65 3.01
N VAL A 53 5.16 3.91 3.10
CA VAL A 53 6.10 4.38 4.14
C VAL A 53 5.31 5.18 5.16
N TRP A 54 5.09 4.60 6.31
CA TRP A 54 4.31 5.20 7.39
C TRP A 54 5.20 5.96 8.36
N SER A 55 4.72 7.12 8.79
CA SER A 55 5.44 7.96 9.76
C SER A 55 4.44 8.76 10.59
N GLY A 56 4.95 9.51 11.54
CA GLY A 56 4.16 10.39 12.37
C GLY A 56 3.91 9.84 13.76
N GLU A 57 3.24 10.62 14.57
CA GLU A 57 3.00 10.29 15.97
C GLU A 57 1.85 9.32 16.14
N GLY A 58 1.90 8.53 17.22
CA GLY A 58 0.76 7.75 17.65
C GLY A 58 -0.26 8.64 18.32
N CYS A 59 -1.53 8.31 18.18
CA CYS A 59 -2.60 8.99 18.88
C CYS A 59 -3.77 8.04 19.08
N ARG A 60 -4.72 8.43 19.92
CA ARG A 60 -5.87 7.57 20.23
C ARG A 60 -6.96 7.61 19.17
N CYS A 61 -6.86 8.55 18.27
CA CYS A 61 -7.84 8.75 17.23
C CYS A 61 -7.66 7.70 16.14
N GLU A 62 -8.75 7.04 15.75
CA GLU A 62 -8.73 6.08 14.65
C GLU A 62 -9.38 6.69 13.42
N CYS A 63 -8.71 6.58 12.30
CA CYS A 63 -9.20 7.03 11.00
C CYS A 63 -9.31 5.86 10.04
N PHE A 64 -10.24 5.98 9.13
CA PHE A 64 -10.36 5.06 8.02
C PHE A 64 -10.00 5.81 6.73
N SER A 65 -9.08 5.25 5.95
CA SER A 65 -8.62 5.89 4.72
C SER A 65 -8.55 4.88 3.59
N GLU A 66 -8.92 5.33 2.40
CA GLU A 66 -8.58 4.63 1.18
C GLU A 66 -7.34 5.29 0.61
N ILE A 67 -6.26 4.53 0.54
CA ILE A 67 -5.01 5.02 -0.02
C ILE A 67 -4.83 4.47 -1.41
N GLN A 68 -4.33 5.30 -2.31
CA GLN A 68 -4.17 4.96 -3.72
C GLN A 68 -2.92 5.62 -4.28
N VAL A 69 -2.18 4.87 -5.07
CA VAL A 69 -1.06 5.41 -5.82
C VAL A 69 -1.11 4.88 -7.25
N ASP A 70 -0.86 5.78 -8.19
CA ASP A 70 -0.80 5.46 -9.61
C ASP A 70 0.65 5.55 -10.08
N LEU A 71 1.10 4.49 -10.73
CA LEU A 71 2.39 4.42 -11.40
C LEU A 71 2.10 4.58 -12.88
N GLU A 72 2.34 5.77 -13.43
CA GLU A 72 2.02 6.07 -14.82
C GLU A 72 3.18 5.75 -15.75
N PHE A 73 2.87 5.53 -17.02
CA PHE A 73 3.86 5.31 -18.07
C PHE A 73 4.75 4.09 -17.81
N VAL A 74 4.15 3.01 -17.31
CA VAL A 74 4.88 1.76 -17.14
C VAL A 74 5.09 1.14 -18.52
N PRO A 75 6.33 0.78 -18.88
CA PRO A 75 6.58 0.15 -20.20
C PRO A 75 5.83 -1.16 -20.35
N SER A 76 5.46 -1.48 -21.59
CA SER A 76 4.82 -2.76 -21.92
C SER A 76 5.67 -3.92 -21.41
N GLY A 77 5.02 -4.95 -20.91
CA GLY A 77 5.71 -6.14 -20.47
C GLY A 77 5.00 -6.83 -19.31
N ASN A 78 5.60 -7.91 -18.88
CA ASN A 78 5.14 -8.69 -17.74
C ASN A 78 5.98 -8.33 -16.54
N TYR A 79 5.32 -8.09 -15.39
CA TYR A 79 6.00 -7.66 -14.18
C TYR A 79 5.51 -8.46 -12.99
N LEU A 80 6.45 -8.69 -12.06
CA LEU A 80 6.10 -9.09 -10.70
C LEU A 80 6.04 -7.84 -9.85
N VAL A 81 4.88 -7.61 -9.24
CA VAL A 81 4.65 -6.43 -8.39
C VAL A 81 4.60 -6.87 -6.95
N ARG A 82 5.40 -6.23 -6.11
CA ARG A 82 5.38 -6.44 -4.65
C ARG A 82 5.11 -5.12 -3.97
N VAL A 83 4.23 -5.14 -2.99
CA VAL A 83 3.93 -3.97 -2.17
C VAL A 83 4.26 -4.28 -0.72
N TYR A 84 5.04 -3.41 -0.11
CA TYR A 84 5.47 -3.54 1.28
C TYR A 84 4.93 -2.40 2.12
N GLU A 85 4.74 -2.68 3.39
CA GLU A 85 4.47 -1.69 4.41
C GLU A 85 5.72 -1.56 5.27
N ARG A 86 6.21 -0.36 5.44
CA ARG A 86 7.34 -0.05 6.31
C ARG A 86 7.22 1.38 6.82
N GLY A 87 8.18 1.81 7.58
CA GLY A 87 8.21 3.18 8.10
C GLY A 87 8.83 3.22 9.47
N THR A 88 8.37 4.14 10.29
CA THR A 88 8.85 4.34 11.65
C THR A 88 7.75 4.06 12.66
N GLN A 89 8.15 3.68 13.87
CA GLN A 89 7.24 3.51 14.99
C GLN A 89 6.58 4.84 15.34
N PRO A 90 5.35 4.82 15.87
CA PRO A 90 4.66 6.06 16.26
C PRO A 90 5.49 6.91 17.20
N GLY A 91 5.68 8.19 16.82
CA GLY A 91 6.41 9.15 17.63
C GLY A 91 7.91 8.89 17.77
N SER A 92 8.49 8.09 16.90
CA SER A 92 9.87 7.65 16.99
C SER A 92 10.53 7.61 15.62
N SER A 93 11.85 7.57 15.60
CA SER A 93 12.62 7.33 14.37
C SER A 93 13.01 5.85 14.22
N GLU A 94 12.58 5.00 15.15
CA GLU A 94 12.87 3.57 15.06
C GLU A 94 12.07 2.93 13.93
N PRO A 95 12.70 2.05 13.14
CA PRO A 95 12.00 1.44 12.00
C PRO A 95 10.92 0.45 12.46
N MET A 96 9.84 0.42 11.70
CA MET A 96 8.85 -0.64 11.78
C MET A 96 9.39 -1.87 11.06
N GLU A 97 8.87 -3.05 11.44
CA GLU A 97 9.14 -4.25 10.69
C GLU A 97 8.52 -4.12 9.29
N GLN A 98 9.31 -4.41 8.26
CA GLN A 98 8.82 -4.41 6.89
C GLN A 98 7.91 -5.61 6.66
N LYS A 99 6.76 -5.38 6.05
CA LYS A 99 5.76 -6.41 5.83
C LYS A 99 5.35 -6.43 4.36
N LEU A 100 5.37 -7.62 3.75
CA LEU A 100 4.84 -7.80 2.40
C LEU A 100 3.32 -7.84 2.46
N LEU A 101 2.67 -6.95 1.73
CA LEU A 101 1.21 -6.85 1.68
C LEU A 101 0.60 -7.62 0.53
N ILE A 102 1.21 -7.54 -0.64
CA ILE A 102 0.71 -8.21 -1.84
C ILE A 102 1.87 -8.49 -2.80
N SER A 103 1.78 -9.62 -3.49
CA SER A 103 2.71 -9.99 -4.55
C SER A 103 1.87 -10.56 -5.69
N VAL A 104 1.97 -9.98 -6.87
CA VAL A 104 1.13 -10.36 -8.01
C VAL A 104 1.86 -10.17 -9.34
N ASP A 105 1.56 -11.04 -10.28
CA ASP A 105 2.05 -10.92 -11.65
C ASP A 105 1.05 -10.13 -12.47
N ILE A 106 1.53 -9.15 -13.24
CA ILE A 106 0.70 -8.34 -14.12
C ILE A 106 1.29 -8.26 -15.51
N SER A 107 0.45 -7.89 -16.47
CA SER A 107 0.86 -7.58 -17.84
C SER A 107 0.45 -6.16 -18.18
N ILE A 108 1.39 -5.38 -18.65
CA ILE A 108 1.14 -4.04 -19.20
C ILE A 108 1.09 -4.16 -20.72
N PRO A 109 -0.04 -3.78 -21.34
CA PRO A 109 -0.19 -3.89 -22.78
C PRO A 109 0.73 -2.98 -23.59
#